data_b7abad4fd1529827bf1f40cad362e684
#
_entry.id   b7abad4fd1529827bf1f40cad362e684
#
_cell.length_a   1.000
_cell.length_b   1.000
_cell.length_c   1.000
_cell.angle_alpha   90.00
_cell.angle_beta   90.00
_cell.angle_gamma   90.00
#
_symmetry.space_group_name_H-M   'P 1'
#
loop_
_entity.id
_entity.type
_entity.pdbx_description
1 polymer ?
#
loop_
_entity_poly.entity_id
_entity_poly.type
_entity_poly.pdbx_seq_one_letter_code
_entity_poly.pdbx_strand_id
1 'polypeptide(L)'
;MKIAFSTLGCPDFSWTDIYSMAKDLGFDGIEIRGLGTEIFAVRAQPFTGSQLPETLKKLSSLHLEIPCLSSGCCLKFADRAEENHREIVQYINLASRLGTPYIRILADLEPHPAGEVDDNTVLAALRRLAPAAEEKGVTLLVETNGVYANTARLRELLDNVASDSVAALWDIHHPYRFAGETPGKTVQNLGAYIK
;
A
#
# COMPACT_ATOMS: atom_id res chain seq x y z
N MET A 1 -9.59 -13.78 -11.30
CA MET A 1 -8.50 -13.06 -10.63
C MET A 1 -8.39 -11.70 -11.31
N LYS A 2 -8.31 -10.60 -10.57
CA LYS A 2 -8.04 -9.28 -11.14
C LYS A 2 -6.53 -9.03 -11.18
N ILE A 3 -6.06 -8.34 -12.22
CA ILE A 3 -4.64 -8.03 -12.42
C ILE A 3 -4.49 -6.51 -12.54
N ALA A 4 -3.59 -5.94 -11.75
CA ALA A 4 -3.19 -4.54 -11.81
C ALA A 4 -1.68 -4.42 -12.01
N PHE A 5 -1.23 -3.30 -12.56
CA PHE A 5 0.19 -2.95 -12.56
C PHE A 5 0.44 -1.70 -11.72
N SER A 6 1.68 -1.51 -11.28
CA SER A 6 2.08 -0.36 -10.48
C SER A 6 2.69 0.73 -11.35
N THR A 7 2.33 2.00 -11.07
CA THR A 7 2.97 3.16 -11.70
C THR A 7 4.46 3.28 -11.37
N LEU A 8 4.94 2.54 -10.37
CA LEU A 8 6.37 2.41 -10.09
C LEU A 8 7.16 1.85 -11.27
N GLY A 9 6.53 0.96 -12.06
CA GLY A 9 7.14 0.35 -13.25
C GLY A 9 7.21 1.28 -14.48
N CYS A 10 6.56 2.44 -14.45
CA CYS A 10 6.50 3.38 -15.57
C CYS A 10 6.55 4.85 -15.12
N PRO A 11 7.65 5.26 -14.41
CA PRO A 11 7.74 6.58 -13.77
C PRO A 11 7.68 7.75 -14.75
N ASP A 12 8.05 7.55 -16.02
CA ASP A 12 8.08 8.57 -17.04
C ASP A 12 6.78 8.70 -17.84
N PHE A 13 5.79 7.84 -17.58
CA PHE A 13 4.52 7.86 -18.30
C PHE A 13 3.61 8.97 -17.79
N SER A 14 2.93 9.65 -18.73
CA SER A 14 1.83 10.55 -18.38
C SER A 14 0.63 9.75 -17.85
N TRP A 15 -0.27 10.41 -17.12
CA TRP A 15 -1.50 9.78 -16.67
C TRP A 15 -2.33 9.19 -17.83
N THR A 16 -2.31 9.87 -18.98
CA THR A 16 -2.98 9.38 -20.20
C THR A 16 -2.35 8.10 -20.70
N ASP A 17 -1.02 8.03 -20.74
CA ASP A 17 -0.32 6.81 -21.19
C ASP A 17 -0.58 5.64 -20.24
N ILE A 18 -0.61 5.89 -18.93
CA ILE A 18 -0.85 4.87 -17.89
C ILE A 18 -2.22 4.21 -18.06
N TYR A 19 -3.31 4.99 -18.11
CA TYR A 19 -4.63 4.38 -18.23
C TYR A 19 -4.90 3.80 -19.63
N SER A 20 -4.28 4.36 -20.68
CA SER A 20 -4.38 3.80 -22.03
C SER A 20 -3.69 2.44 -22.11
N MET A 21 -2.45 2.35 -21.60
CA MET A 21 -1.71 1.10 -21.50
C MET A 21 -2.46 0.05 -20.67
N ALA A 22 -3.03 0.45 -19.53
CA ALA A 22 -3.84 -0.45 -18.70
C ALA A 22 -4.98 -1.07 -19.51
N LYS A 23 -5.69 -0.23 -20.26
CA LYS A 23 -6.81 -0.66 -21.10
C LYS A 23 -6.35 -1.55 -22.25
N ASP A 24 -5.32 -1.16 -22.97
CA ASP A 24 -4.83 -1.85 -24.18
C ASP A 24 -4.26 -3.24 -23.85
N LEU A 25 -3.63 -3.39 -22.68
CA LEU A 25 -3.06 -4.65 -22.21
C LEU A 25 -4.05 -5.50 -21.37
N GLY A 26 -5.27 -5.01 -21.16
CA GLY A 26 -6.32 -5.78 -20.49
C GLY A 26 -6.14 -5.91 -18.98
N PHE A 27 -5.50 -4.92 -18.33
CA PHE A 27 -5.46 -4.84 -16.86
C PHE A 27 -6.83 -4.45 -16.30
N ASP A 28 -7.11 -4.91 -15.09
CA ASP A 28 -8.31 -4.54 -14.33
C ASP A 28 -8.10 -3.29 -13.48
N GLY A 29 -6.84 -2.92 -13.21
CA GLY A 29 -6.56 -1.78 -12.34
C GLY A 29 -5.13 -1.26 -12.42
N ILE A 30 -4.91 -0.16 -11.69
CA ILE A 30 -3.64 0.55 -11.60
C ILE A 30 -3.34 0.82 -10.12
N GLU A 31 -2.23 0.30 -9.62
CA GLU A 31 -1.69 0.70 -8.31
C GLU A 31 -0.93 2.00 -8.46
N ILE A 32 -1.23 2.97 -7.61
CA ILE A 32 -0.62 4.31 -7.68
C ILE A 32 0.49 4.43 -6.63
N ARG A 33 1.75 4.48 -7.09
CA ARG A 33 2.91 4.81 -6.25
C ARG A 33 3.32 6.28 -6.37
N GLY A 34 3.05 6.89 -7.48
CA GLY A 34 3.32 8.26 -7.87
C GLY A 34 2.99 8.45 -9.33
N LEU A 35 3.03 9.68 -9.83
CA LEU A 35 2.79 10.02 -11.24
C LEU A 35 3.86 11.00 -11.72
N GLY A 36 4.67 10.60 -12.68
CA GLY A 36 5.80 11.38 -13.13
C GLY A 36 6.75 11.74 -11.99
N THR A 37 7.06 13.01 -11.82
CA THR A 37 7.93 13.50 -10.73
C THR A 37 7.22 13.63 -9.38
N GLU A 38 5.89 13.54 -9.33
CA GLU A 38 5.14 13.64 -8.08
C GLU A 38 4.97 12.26 -7.44
N ILE A 39 5.82 11.99 -6.46
CA ILE A 39 5.81 10.72 -5.71
C ILE A 39 4.68 10.67 -4.68
N PHE A 40 4.28 11.82 -4.15
CA PHE A 40 3.20 11.90 -3.19
C PHE A 40 1.85 11.95 -3.92
N ALA A 41 1.22 10.78 -4.13
CA ALA A 41 0.01 10.63 -4.93
C ALA A 41 -1.13 11.62 -4.57
N VAL A 42 -1.20 12.05 -3.31
CA VAL A 42 -2.18 13.05 -2.84
C VAL A 42 -2.05 14.40 -3.54
N ARG A 43 -0.86 14.74 -4.04
CA ARG A 43 -0.58 15.98 -4.78
C ARG A 43 -0.63 15.80 -6.28
N ALA A 44 -0.68 14.56 -6.76
CA ALA A 44 -0.70 14.28 -8.19
C ALA A 44 -1.94 14.91 -8.84
N GLN A 45 -1.73 15.66 -9.92
CA GLN A 45 -2.75 16.47 -10.57
C GLN A 45 -4.07 15.72 -10.87
N PRO A 46 -4.08 14.47 -11.35
CA PRO A 46 -5.33 13.75 -11.63
C PRO A 46 -6.20 13.49 -10.39
N PHE A 47 -5.63 13.58 -9.18
CA PHE A 47 -6.32 13.28 -7.91
C PHE A 47 -6.66 14.52 -7.09
N THR A 48 -6.35 15.71 -7.62
CA THR A 48 -6.57 16.99 -6.91
C THR A 48 -7.76 17.77 -7.45
N GLY A 49 -8.38 18.59 -6.60
CA GLY A 49 -9.35 19.62 -6.95
C GLY A 49 -10.46 19.16 -7.92
N SER A 50 -10.61 19.88 -9.01
CA SER A 50 -11.60 19.64 -10.07
C SER A 50 -11.26 18.47 -11.00
N GLN A 51 -10.02 17.98 -10.99
CA GLN A 51 -9.58 16.88 -11.84
C GLN A 51 -10.08 15.51 -11.37
N LEU A 52 -10.26 15.35 -10.06
CA LEU A 52 -10.66 14.07 -9.49
C LEU A 52 -11.97 13.49 -10.06
N PRO A 53 -13.06 14.28 -10.20
CA PRO A 53 -14.30 13.76 -10.81
C PRO A 53 -14.11 13.30 -12.27
N GLU A 54 -13.30 14.02 -13.05
CA GLU A 54 -12.98 13.63 -14.43
C GLU A 54 -12.15 12.35 -14.47
N THR A 55 -11.17 12.22 -13.56
CA THR A 55 -10.37 11.00 -13.40
C THR A 55 -11.26 9.80 -13.08
N LEU A 56 -12.15 9.92 -12.10
CA LEU A 56 -13.08 8.85 -11.73
C LEU A 56 -14.01 8.47 -12.90
N LYS A 57 -14.55 9.46 -13.62
CA LYS A 57 -15.37 9.21 -14.80
C LYS A 57 -14.59 8.49 -15.90
N LYS A 58 -13.32 8.88 -16.14
CA LYS A 58 -12.44 8.23 -17.12
C LYS A 58 -12.17 6.78 -16.74
N LEU A 59 -11.73 6.51 -15.51
CA LEU A 59 -11.46 5.16 -15.02
C LEU A 59 -12.70 4.27 -15.12
N SER A 60 -13.87 4.77 -14.70
CA SER A 60 -15.15 4.06 -14.82
C SER A 60 -15.49 3.72 -16.27
N SER A 61 -15.30 4.66 -17.21
CA SER A 61 -15.56 4.44 -18.64
C SER A 61 -14.63 3.39 -19.28
N LEU A 62 -13.45 3.17 -18.68
CA LEU A 62 -12.47 2.19 -19.13
C LEU A 62 -12.58 0.86 -18.34
N HIS A 63 -13.45 0.78 -17.34
CA HIS A 63 -13.58 -0.34 -16.40
C HIS A 63 -12.26 -0.62 -15.64
N LEU A 64 -11.54 0.44 -15.29
CA LEU A 64 -10.31 0.38 -14.51
C LEU A 64 -10.56 0.80 -13.07
N GLU A 65 -9.94 0.08 -12.13
CA GLU A 65 -9.97 0.40 -10.71
C GLU A 65 -8.60 0.91 -10.24
N ILE A 66 -8.57 1.60 -9.10
CA ILE A 66 -7.34 1.83 -8.34
C ILE A 66 -7.45 0.95 -7.09
N PRO A 67 -6.90 -0.28 -7.11
CA PRO A 67 -7.03 -1.19 -5.98
C PRO A 67 -6.19 -0.78 -4.78
N CYS A 68 -5.07 -0.09 -5.00
CA CYS A 68 -4.14 0.28 -3.94
C CYS A 68 -3.44 1.61 -4.23
N LEU A 69 -3.24 2.39 -3.17
CA LEU A 69 -2.30 3.51 -3.15
C LEU A 69 -1.05 3.09 -2.38
N SER A 70 0.13 3.21 -2.97
CA SER A 70 1.39 2.90 -2.30
C SER A 70 2.04 4.16 -1.73
N SER A 71 2.05 4.29 -0.40
CA SER A 71 2.75 5.39 0.27
C SER A 71 4.27 5.18 0.32
N GLY A 72 5.03 6.26 0.55
CA GLY A 72 6.46 6.23 0.84
C GLY A 72 6.79 6.07 2.33
N CYS A 73 5.77 6.04 3.19
CA CYS A 73 5.95 6.01 4.62
C CYS A 73 6.57 4.70 5.11
N CYS A 74 7.55 4.82 6.00
CA CYS A 74 8.18 3.70 6.67
C CYS A 74 8.09 3.88 8.18
N LEU A 75 7.39 2.96 8.85
CA LEU A 75 6.99 3.11 10.25
C LEU A 75 8.10 2.82 11.26
N LYS A 76 9.22 2.23 10.87
CA LYS A 76 10.33 1.95 11.79
C LYS A 76 11.02 3.22 12.34
N PHE A 77 10.85 4.35 11.68
CA PHE A 77 11.51 5.59 12.05
C PHE A 77 10.69 6.38 13.06
N ALA A 78 11.03 6.24 14.35
CA ALA A 78 10.34 6.91 15.46
C ALA A 78 10.42 8.44 15.37
N ASP A 79 11.53 8.98 14.87
CA ASP A 79 11.76 10.42 14.66
C ASP A 79 10.87 11.01 13.56
N ARG A 80 10.34 10.16 12.67
CA ARG A 80 9.41 10.53 11.59
C ARG A 80 7.94 10.17 11.88
N ALA A 81 7.62 9.73 13.09
CA ALA A 81 6.29 9.23 13.44
C ALA A 81 5.16 10.23 13.15
N GLU A 82 5.35 11.51 13.48
CA GLU A 82 4.35 12.56 13.23
C GLU A 82 4.21 12.90 11.74
N GLU A 83 5.30 12.88 10.99
CA GLU A 83 5.29 13.08 9.54
C GLU A 83 4.56 11.94 8.84
N ASN A 84 4.95 10.70 9.14
CA ASN A 84 4.32 9.48 8.61
C ASN A 84 2.82 9.44 8.93
N HIS A 85 2.44 9.77 10.17
CA HIS A 85 1.03 9.81 10.55
C HIS A 85 0.24 10.79 9.69
N ARG A 86 0.73 12.05 9.56
CA ARG A 86 0.05 13.07 8.74
C ARG A 86 -0.04 12.67 7.27
N GLU A 87 1.02 12.07 6.73
CA GLU A 87 1.05 11.62 5.34
C GLU A 87 0.03 10.50 5.12
N ILE A 88 0.02 9.45 5.96
CA ILE A 88 -0.88 8.32 5.81
C ILE A 88 -2.35 8.76 5.96
N VAL A 89 -2.67 9.68 6.88
CA VAL A 89 -4.02 10.24 7.00
C VAL A 89 -4.46 10.94 5.70
N GLN A 90 -3.55 11.62 5.00
CA GLN A 90 -3.86 12.21 3.69
C GLN A 90 -4.11 11.14 2.63
N TYR A 91 -3.35 10.04 2.63
CA TYR A 91 -3.60 8.88 1.77
C TYR A 91 -4.96 8.23 2.08
N ILE A 92 -5.33 8.08 3.35
CA ILE A 92 -6.64 7.55 3.78
C ILE A 92 -7.78 8.41 3.21
N ASN A 93 -7.66 9.73 3.32
CA ASN A 93 -8.66 10.65 2.76
C ASN A 93 -8.73 10.57 1.23
N LEU A 94 -7.60 10.45 0.55
CA LEU A 94 -7.58 10.27 -0.91
C LEU A 94 -8.19 8.93 -1.31
N ALA A 95 -7.80 7.83 -0.65
CA ALA A 95 -8.32 6.49 -0.90
C ALA A 95 -9.85 6.44 -0.76
N SER A 96 -10.39 7.02 0.30
CA SER A 96 -11.85 7.13 0.50
C SER A 96 -12.53 7.89 -0.64
N ARG A 97 -11.94 8.99 -1.15
CA ARG A 97 -12.49 9.77 -2.26
C ARG A 97 -12.41 9.04 -3.61
N LEU A 98 -11.39 8.21 -3.79
CA LEU A 98 -11.18 7.38 -4.99
C LEU A 98 -12.02 6.11 -4.99
N GLY A 99 -12.55 5.69 -3.83
CA GLY A 99 -13.14 4.37 -3.64
C GLY A 99 -12.09 3.25 -3.62
N THR A 100 -10.84 3.60 -3.31
CA THR A 100 -9.70 2.68 -3.22
C THR A 100 -9.71 1.98 -1.86
N PRO A 101 -9.75 0.64 -1.82
CA PRO A 101 -9.87 -0.08 -0.55
C PRO A 101 -8.56 -0.17 0.24
N TYR A 102 -7.40 -0.08 -0.42
CA TYR A 102 -6.12 -0.42 0.18
C TYR A 102 -5.09 0.69 0.09
N ILE A 103 -4.27 0.82 1.16
CA ILE A 103 -3.07 1.66 1.16
C ILE A 103 -1.90 0.79 1.62
N ARG A 104 -0.90 0.66 0.77
CA ARG A 104 0.36 -0.01 1.11
C ARG A 104 1.24 0.92 1.94
N ILE A 105 1.78 0.39 3.03
CA ILE A 105 2.74 1.04 3.92
C ILE A 105 3.92 0.11 4.19
N LEU A 106 5.09 0.70 4.50
CA LEU A 106 6.28 -0.05 4.90
C LEU A 106 6.44 -0.03 6.41
N ALA A 107 6.68 -1.20 7.01
CA ALA A 107 7.12 -1.31 8.39
C ALA A 107 8.66 -1.34 8.49
N ASP A 108 9.36 -1.81 7.45
CA ASP A 108 10.81 -1.71 7.27
C ASP A 108 11.12 -1.17 5.87
N LEU A 109 12.27 -0.49 5.68
CA LEU A 109 12.55 0.26 4.46
C LEU A 109 13.09 -0.62 3.33
N GLU A 110 14.11 -1.40 3.63
CA GLU A 110 14.79 -2.21 2.62
C GLU A 110 13.99 -3.49 2.32
N PRO A 111 14.06 -4.02 1.10
CA PRO A 111 13.36 -5.26 0.73
C PRO A 111 13.89 -6.48 1.49
N HIS A 112 15.15 -6.43 1.90
CA HIS A 112 15.81 -7.46 2.72
C HIS A 112 16.01 -6.98 4.16
N PRO A 113 16.12 -7.87 5.14
CA PRO A 113 16.46 -7.49 6.51
C PRO A 113 17.83 -6.78 6.55
N ALA A 114 17.84 -5.49 6.89
CA ALA A 114 19.03 -4.63 6.84
C ALA A 114 19.29 -3.90 8.16
N GLY A 115 18.93 -4.50 9.28
CA GLY A 115 19.14 -3.91 10.60
C GLY A 115 18.01 -4.27 11.57
N GLU A 116 18.02 -3.60 12.72
CA GLU A 116 17.02 -3.81 13.75
C GLU A 116 15.78 -2.93 13.49
N VAL A 117 14.62 -3.47 13.79
CA VAL A 117 13.35 -2.77 13.82
C VAL A 117 12.71 -3.03 15.17
N ASP A 118 12.35 -1.96 15.88
CA ASP A 118 11.56 -2.04 17.10
C ASP A 118 10.07 -2.23 16.74
N ASP A 119 9.58 -3.45 16.96
CA ASP A 119 8.18 -3.80 16.70
C ASP A 119 7.20 -2.96 17.52
N ASN A 120 7.60 -2.45 18.71
CA ASN A 120 6.73 -1.57 19.50
C ASN A 120 6.52 -0.22 18.84
N THR A 121 7.54 0.32 18.18
CA THR A 121 7.44 1.56 17.41
C THR A 121 6.44 1.39 16.25
N VAL A 122 6.57 0.31 15.49
CA VAL A 122 5.65 -0.02 14.37
C VAL A 122 4.24 -0.27 14.88
N LEU A 123 4.09 -1.06 15.95
CA LEU A 123 2.81 -1.38 16.58
C LEU A 123 2.08 -0.10 17.05
N ALA A 124 2.78 0.80 17.72
CA ALA A 124 2.22 2.06 18.19
C ALA A 124 1.72 2.93 17.01
N ALA A 125 2.50 3.01 15.93
CA ALA A 125 2.12 3.74 14.73
C ALA A 125 0.87 3.16 14.06
N LEU A 126 0.79 1.83 13.91
CA LEU A 126 -0.36 1.13 13.32
C LEU A 126 -1.63 1.33 14.16
N ARG A 127 -1.53 1.15 15.49
CA ARG A 127 -2.65 1.37 16.40
C ARG A 127 -3.19 2.81 16.38
N ARG A 128 -2.30 3.77 16.17
CA ARG A 128 -2.68 5.19 16.05
C ARG A 128 -3.40 5.49 14.73
N LEU A 129 -3.05 4.78 13.65
CA LEU A 129 -3.61 4.96 12.30
C LEU A 129 -4.92 4.20 12.07
N ALA A 130 -5.07 3.04 12.70
CA ALA A 130 -6.19 2.13 12.47
C ALA A 130 -7.58 2.78 12.61
N PRO A 131 -7.85 3.62 13.63
CA PRO A 131 -9.17 4.26 13.76
C PRO A 131 -9.53 5.17 12.58
N ALA A 132 -8.56 5.91 12.04
CA ALA A 132 -8.80 6.78 10.89
C ALA A 132 -9.06 5.98 9.61
N ALA A 133 -8.38 4.84 9.44
CA ALA A 133 -8.60 3.93 8.33
C ALA A 133 -9.98 3.26 8.43
N GLU A 134 -10.37 2.79 9.62
CA GLU A 134 -11.68 2.20 9.90
C GLU A 134 -12.82 3.18 9.60
N GLU A 135 -12.73 4.42 10.08
CA GLU A 135 -13.74 5.48 9.84
C GLU A 135 -13.99 5.70 8.33
N LYS A 136 -12.96 5.55 7.51
CA LYS A 136 -13.02 5.80 6.06
C LYS A 136 -13.26 4.52 5.24
N GLY A 137 -13.37 3.35 5.88
CA GLY A 137 -13.53 2.06 5.21
C GLY A 137 -12.32 1.65 4.36
N VAL A 138 -11.12 2.07 4.78
CA VAL A 138 -9.84 1.79 4.11
C VAL A 138 -9.04 0.81 4.94
N THR A 139 -8.32 -0.11 4.31
CA THR A 139 -7.40 -1.03 5.00
C THR A 139 -5.94 -0.65 4.70
N LEU A 140 -5.16 -0.51 5.76
CA LEU A 140 -3.71 -0.32 5.69
C LEU A 140 -3.04 -1.68 5.50
N LEU A 141 -2.26 -1.85 4.44
CA LEU A 141 -1.55 -3.08 4.14
C LEU A 141 -0.07 -2.94 4.47
N VAL A 142 0.39 -3.68 5.47
CA VAL A 142 1.82 -3.81 5.77
C VAL A 142 2.44 -4.80 4.79
N GLU A 143 3.40 -4.33 3.99
CA GLU A 143 4.08 -5.20 3.03
C GLU A 143 5.04 -6.16 3.73
N THR A 144 5.14 -7.40 3.20
CA THR A 144 6.12 -8.40 3.62
C THR A 144 7.55 -7.99 3.21
N ASN A 145 8.07 -6.91 3.81
CA ASN A 145 9.32 -6.23 3.46
C ASN A 145 10.30 -6.22 4.62
N GLY A 146 11.60 -6.24 4.35
CA GLY A 146 12.66 -6.17 5.35
C GLY A 146 12.57 -7.29 6.38
N VAL A 147 12.59 -6.95 7.66
CA VAL A 147 12.47 -7.93 8.75
C VAL A 147 11.11 -8.63 8.77
N TYR A 148 10.08 -8.00 8.19
CA TYR A 148 8.74 -8.56 8.07
C TYR A 148 8.57 -9.47 6.84
N ALA A 149 9.63 -9.70 6.06
CA ALA A 149 9.72 -10.83 5.14
C ALA A 149 9.66 -12.17 5.91
N ASN A 150 10.04 -12.18 7.21
CA ASN A 150 9.66 -13.25 8.14
C ASN A 150 8.16 -13.10 8.47
N THR A 151 7.33 -13.90 7.83
CA THR A 151 5.89 -13.75 7.91
C THR A 151 5.29 -14.17 9.26
N ALA A 152 6.00 -14.95 10.07
CA ALA A 152 5.61 -15.24 11.45
C ALA A 152 5.72 -13.96 12.32
N ARG A 153 6.79 -13.17 12.13
CA ARG A 153 6.96 -11.87 12.81
C ARG A 153 5.87 -10.88 12.39
N LEU A 154 5.57 -10.79 11.08
CA LEU A 154 4.48 -9.95 10.61
C LEU A 154 3.14 -10.38 11.19
N ARG A 155 2.88 -11.70 11.26
CA ARG A 155 1.68 -12.25 11.87
C ARG A 155 1.52 -11.79 13.32
N GLU A 156 2.60 -11.91 14.12
CA GLU A 156 2.59 -11.48 15.52
C GLU A 156 2.31 -9.98 15.66
N LEU A 157 2.91 -9.16 14.80
CA LEU A 157 2.63 -7.72 14.75
C LEU A 157 1.15 -7.45 14.48
N LEU A 158 0.55 -8.10 13.47
CA LEU A 158 -0.86 -7.89 13.08
C LEU A 158 -1.83 -8.40 14.17
N ASP A 159 -1.54 -9.55 14.78
CA ASP A 159 -2.31 -10.08 15.92
C ASP A 159 -2.30 -9.07 17.09
N ASN A 160 -1.16 -8.43 17.35
CA ASN A 160 -1.03 -7.41 18.39
C ASN A 160 -1.70 -6.07 18.01
N VAL A 161 -1.77 -5.69 16.74
CA VAL A 161 -2.54 -4.52 16.30
C VAL A 161 -4.03 -4.71 16.59
N ALA A 162 -4.55 -5.91 16.35
CA ALA A 162 -5.91 -6.33 16.60
C ALA A 162 -6.97 -5.40 15.95
N SER A 163 -6.81 -5.08 14.66
CA SER A 163 -7.74 -4.23 13.89
C SER A 163 -8.00 -4.82 12.50
N ASP A 164 -9.27 -4.85 12.09
CA ASP A 164 -9.67 -5.29 10.75
C ASP A 164 -9.25 -4.29 9.65
N SER A 165 -8.89 -3.06 10.04
CA SER A 165 -8.39 -2.02 9.12
C SER A 165 -6.88 -2.07 8.91
N VAL A 166 -6.19 -3.11 9.42
CA VAL A 166 -4.77 -3.35 9.19
C VAL A 166 -4.56 -4.81 8.78
N ALA A 167 -3.90 -5.01 7.65
CA ALA A 167 -3.73 -6.33 7.05
C ALA A 167 -2.34 -6.46 6.40
N ALA A 168 -2.10 -7.52 5.64
CA ALA A 168 -0.85 -7.78 4.96
C ALA A 168 -0.97 -7.61 3.44
N LEU A 169 0.04 -6.98 2.83
CA LEU A 169 0.34 -7.09 1.42
C LEU A 169 1.46 -8.11 1.25
N TRP A 170 1.16 -9.20 0.60
CA TRP A 170 2.15 -10.22 0.33
C TRP A 170 2.92 -9.91 -0.95
N ASP A 171 4.14 -9.41 -0.82
CA ASP A 171 5.13 -9.52 -1.89
C ASP A 171 5.61 -10.98 -1.94
N ILE A 172 5.34 -11.68 -3.03
CA ILE A 172 5.64 -13.12 -3.15
C ILE A 172 7.13 -13.41 -3.19
N HIS A 173 7.97 -12.43 -3.52
CA HIS A 173 9.40 -12.58 -3.64
C HIS A 173 10.13 -12.47 -2.29
N HIS A 174 9.74 -11.52 -1.43
CA HIS A 174 10.51 -11.18 -0.23
C HIS A 174 10.57 -12.32 0.80
N PRO A 175 9.45 -12.93 1.23
CA PRO A 175 9.52 -14.09 2.15
C PRO A 175 10.31 -15.26 1.58
N TYR A 176 10.12 -15.55 0.30
CA TYR A 176 10.84 -16.63 -0.37
C TYR A 176 12.35 -16.33 -0.44
N ARG A 177 12.72 -15.14 -0.88
CA ARG A 177 14.12 -14.77 -1.15
C ARG A 177 14.91 -14.51 0.13
N PHE A 178 14.32 -13.81 1.11
CA PHE A 178 15.04 -13.27 2.24
C PHE A 178 14.77 -14.00 3.56
N ALA A 179 13.63 -14.67 3.70
CA ALA A 179 13.30 -15.48 4.87
C ALA A 179 13.33 -16.99 4.60
N GLY A 180 13.57 -17.42 3.36
CA GLY A 180 13.60 -18.84 2.99
C GLY A 180 12.21 -19.51 3.09
N GLU A 181 11.13 -18.76 3.10
CA GLU A 181 9.79 -19.29 3.23
C GLU A 181 9.22 -19.76 1.90
N THR A 182 8.58 -20.93 1.91
CA THR A 182 7.78 -21.35 0.75
C THR A 182 6.47 -20.58 0.71
N PRO A 183 5.83 -20.41 -0.47
CA PRO A 183 4.51 -19.78 -0.57
C PRO A 183 3.46 -20.43 0.36
N GLY A 184 3.49 -21.75 0.51
CA GLY A 184 2.61 -22.47 1.43
C GLY A 184 2.83 -22.08 2.91
N LYS A 185 4.08 -21.83 3.31
CA LYS A 185 4.41 -21.36 4.66
C LYS A 185 3.89 -19.94 4.89
N THR A 186 4.08 -19.05 3.92
CA THR A 186 3.55 -17.68 3.99
C THR A 186 2.03 -17.69 4.13
N VAL A 187 1.32 -18.48 3.32
CA VAL A 187 -0.14 -18.62 3.42
C VAL A 187 -0.56 -19.19 4.77
N GLN A 188 0.18 -20.17 5.31
CA GLN A 188 -0.10 -20.70 6.64
C GLN A 188 0.02 -19.64 7.74
N ASN A 189 1.01 -18.76 7.63
CA ASN A 189 1.23 -17.70 8.61
C ASN A 189 0.23 -16.54 8.44
N LEU A 190 0.03 -16.05 7.22
CA LEU A 190 -0.66 -14.78 6.93
C LEU A 190 -2.02 -14.94 6.24
N GLY A 191 -2.46 -16.16 5.87
CA GLY A 191 -3.61 -16.34 4.97
C GLY A 191 -4.86 -15.54 5.36
N ALA A 192 -5.14 -15.37 6.65
CA ALA A 192 -6.27 -14.57 7.13
C ALA A 192 -6.09 -13.05 6.92
N TYR A 193 -4.84 -12.58 6.80
CA TYR A 193 -4.47 -11.16 6.68
C TYR A 193 -4.19 -10.72 5.26
N ILE A 194 -3.89 -11.63 4.32
CA ILE A 194 -3.56 -11.28 2.92
C ILE A 194 -4.80 -10.71 2.23
N LYS A 195 -4.61 -9.56 1.60
CA LYS A 195 -5.66 -8.87 0.82
C LYS A 195 -5.22 -8.71 -0.63
#